data_bc150ef3f33cab49d0ad864fa049ac6a
#
_entry.id   bc150ef3f33cab49d0ad864fa049ac6a
#
_cell.length_a   1.000
_cell.length_b   1.000
_cell.length_c   1.000
_cell.angle_alpha   90.00
_cell.angle_beta   90.00
_cell.angle_gamma   90.00
#
_symmetry.space_group_name_H-M   'P 1'
#
loop_
_entity.id
_entity.type
_entity.pdbx_description
1 polymer ?
#
loop_
_entity_poly.entity_id
_entity_poly.type
_entity_poly.pdbx_seq_one_letter_code
_entity_poly.pdbx_strand_id
1 'polypeptide(L)'
;MQGNALTVLLSGKKYLLLQGPMGPFFSDVAEWLESLGRNAVNVVFNGGDRFYCRHRQYLAYYQTPKEFPGWLRDLHRQYDFDTILCFGDCRPLHKEAKRWAKSKGIRFLAFEEGYLRPQFITVEEGGVNAYSSLPRDPDFYRKLPDMPTPHVENLKPSTMKRIGHAMWYYLMGWHYRHEFPRYRHHKSFSPWYEARCWVRAYWRKQLYKVTQRKVLPRLMNELDQRYYLAVLQVYNDSQ
;
A
#
# COMPACT_ATOMS: atom_id res chain seq x y z
N MET A 1 -26.24 1.51 -6.20
CA MET A 1 -25.11 2.31 -6.74
C MET A 1 -24.02 2.29 -5.68
N GLN A 2 -22.92 1.59 -5.91
CA GLN A 2 -21.74 1.73 -5.06
C GLN A 2 -21.24 3.17 -5.24
N GLY A 3 -21.20 3.93 -4.15
CA GLY A 3 -20.74 5.31 -4.17
C GLY A 3 -19.30 5.35 -4.70
N ASN A 4 -18.94 6.43 -5.40
CA ASN A 4 -17.54 6.68 -5.78
C ASN A 4 -16.65 6.48 -4.55
N ALA A 5 -15.54 5.73 -4.69
CA ALA A 5 -14.61 5.43 -3.59
C ALA A 5 -14.16 6.68 -2.82
N LEU A 6 -14.03 7.81 -3.50
CA LEU A 6 -13.75 9.10 -2.88
C LEU A 6 -14.90 9.58 -1.98
N THR A 7 -16.15 9.40 -2.41
CA THR A 7 -17.34 9.73 -1.59
C THR A 7 -17.38 8.88 -0.33
N VAL A 8 -17.08 7.58 -0.46
CA VAL A 8 -16.99 6.67 0.70
C VAL A 8 -15.85 7.07 1.62
N LEU A 9 -14.68 7.39 1.07
CA LEU A 9 -13.55 7.88 1.83
C LEU A 9 -13.90 9.16 2.60
N LEU A 10 -14.55 10.13 1.96
CA LEU A 10 -14.88 11.43 2.56
C LEU A 10 -16.10 11.39 3.50
N SER A 11 -16.83 10.29 3.56
CA SER A 11 -17.99 10.17 4.46
C SER A 11 -17.61 9.91 5.93
N GLY A 12 -16.36 9.54 6.22
CA GLY A 12 -15.82 9.41 7.58
C GLY A 12 -15.61 10.76 8.26
N LYS A 13 -15.55 10.74 9.57
CA LYS A 13 -15.24 11.92 10.41
C LYS A 13 -13.94 11.74 11.19
N LYS A 14 -13.69 10.54 11.69
CA LYS A 14 -12.52 10.21 12.52
C LYS A 14 -11.81 8.98 11.96
N TYR A 15 -10.60 9.19 11.49
CA TYR A 15 -9.82 8.20 10.76
C TYR A 15 -8.67 7.65 11.59
N LEU A 16 -8.50 6.34 11.55
CA LEU A 16 -7.31 5.66 12.03
C LEU A 16 -6.51 5.17 10.82
N LEU A 17 -5.33 5.75 10.57
CA LEU A 17 -4.46 5.37 9.47
C LEU A 17 -3.43 4.35 9.99
N LEU A 18 -3.51 3.14 9.49
CA LEU A 18 -2.54 2.08 9.80
C LEU A 18 -1.27 2.25 8.98
N GLN A 19 -0.53 1.16 8.73
CA GLN A 19 0.72 1.23 8.00
C GLN A 19 0.51 1.61 6.53
N GLY A 20 1.19 2.67 6.10
CA GLY A 20 1.24 3.14 4.72
C GLY A 20 2.30 2.46 3.86
N PRO A 21 2.54 2.96 2.64
CA PRO A 21 3.70 2.63 1.83
C PRO A 21 4.96 3.26 2.41
N MET A 22 6.14 2.85 1.91
CA MET A 22 7.42 3.45 2.33
C MET A 22 7.52 4.89 1.83
N GLY A 23 7.22 5.86 2.69
CA GLY A 23 7.19 7.27 2.35
C GLY A 23 6.15 8.06 3.13
N PRO A 24 5.97 9.34 2.81
CA PRO A 24 5.11 10.24 3.57
C PRO A 24 3.61 10.10 3.25
N PHE A 25 3.22 9.27 2.29
CA PHE A 25 1.87 9.21 1.74
C PHE A 25 0.73 9.24 2.78
N PHE A 26 0.82 8.45 3.86
CA PHE A 26 -0.23 8.45 4.88
C PHE A 26 -0.15 9.65 5.83
N SER A 27 0.98 10.31 5.94
CA SER A 27 1.06 11.62 6.59
C SER A 27 0.37 12.69 5.74
N ASP A 28 0.64 12.67 4.43
CA ASP A 28 0.01 13.60 3.47
C ASP A 28 -1.52 13.39 3.41
N VAL A 29 -1.98 12.13 3.39
CA VAL A 29 -3.42 11.80 3.44
C VAL A 29 -4.07 12.30 4.73
N ALA A 30 -3.39 12.13 5.88
CA ALA A 30 -3.91 12.60 7.15
C ALA A 30 -4.01 14.13 7.18
N GLU A 31 -2.98 14.85 6.71
CA GLU A 31 -3.00 16.32 6.58
C GLU A 31 -4.10 16.80 5.64
N TRP A 32 -4.29 16.11 4.52
CA TRP A 32 -5.38 16.41 3.61
C TRP A 32 -6.76 16.20 4.26
N LEU A 33 -6.98 15.11 4.98
CA LEU A 33 -8.23 14.87 5.72
C LEU A 33 -8.48 15.95 6.78
N GLU A 34 -7.44 16.37 7.48
CA GLU A 34 -7.53 17.45 8.48
C GLU A 34 -7.84 18.80 7.85
N SER A 35 -7.29 19.10 6.68
CA SER A 35 -7.63 20.32 5.91
C SER A 35 -9.11 20.37 5.51
N LEU A 36 -9.77 19.21 5.45
CA LEU A 36 -11.21 19.06 5.22
C LEU A 36 -12.05 19.01 6.51
N GLY A 37 -11.45 19.37 7.65
CA GLY A 37 -12.13 19.36 8.95
C GLY A 37 -12.38 17.97 9.53
N ARG A 38 -11.61 16.95 9.11
CA ARG A 38 -11.68 15.58 9.64
C ARG A 38 -10.60 15.37 10.71
N ASN A 39 -10.80 14.40 11.59
CA ASN A 39 -9.77 13.99 12.53
C ASN A 39 -9.04 12.76 11.98
N ALA A 40 -7.71 12.82 11.90
CA ALA A 40 -6.90 11.73 11.36
C ALA A 40 -5.71 11.41 12.28
N VAL A 41 -5.59 10.16 12.69
CA VAL A 41 -4.50 9.69 13.57
C VAL A 41 -3.73 8.57 12.89
N ASN A 42 -2.42 8.73 12.77
CA ASN A 42 -1.54 7.72 12.22
C ASN A 42 -1.10 6.72 13.29
N VAL A 43 -1.03 5.45 12.93
CA VAL A 43 -0.43 4.39 13.76
C VAL A 43 0.92 4.02 13.18
N VAL A 44 1.95 4.02 14.02
CA VAL A 44 3.30 3.60 13.65
C VAL A 44 3.62 2.25 14.27
N PHE A 45 4.21 1.36 13.49
CA PHE A 45 4.54 0.00 13.88
C PHE A 45 6.05 -0.26 13.90
N ASN A 46 6.83 0.64 13.34
CA ASN A 46 8.29 0.54 13.27
C ASN A 46 8.92 1.93 13.10
N GLY A 47 10.26 1.97 13.16
CA GLY A 47 11.00 3.22 13.04
C GLY A 47 10.88 3.92 11.67
N GLY A 48 10.63 3.17 10.59
CA GLY A 48 10.36 3.74 9.28
C GLY A 48 9.03 4.49 9.23
N ASP A 49 7.95 3.90 9.77
CA ASP A 49 6.65 4.56 9.91
C ASP A 49 6.79 5.82 10.78
N ARG A 50 7.48 5.69 11.93
CA ARG A 50 7.75 6.81 12.85
C ARG A 50 8.50 7.97 12.15
N PHE A 51 9.50 7.67 11.35
CA PHE A 51 10.26 8.67 10.63
C PHE A 51 9.39 9.50 9.69
N TYR A 52 8.46 8.87 8.97
CA TYR A 52 7.55 9.56 8.06
C TYR A 52 6.37 10.23 8.76
N CYS A 53 6.08 9.90 10.02
CA CYS A 53 5.08 10.57 10.86
C CYS A 53 5.68 11.61 11.83
N ARG A 54 6.96 11.96 11.73
CA ARG A 54 7.71 12.79 12.69
C ARG A 54 7.13 14.19 12.96
N HIS A 55 6.39 14.74 12.01
CA HIS A 55 5.80 16.07 12.11
C HIS A 55 4.34 16.07 12.59
N ARG A 56 3.83 14.89 12.98
CA ARG A 56 2.44 14.69 13.37
C ARG A 56 2.35 13.94 14.69
N GLN A 57 1.24 14.11 15.39
CA GLN A 57 0.89 13.19 16.47
C GLN A 57 0.58 11.82 15.88
N TYR A 58 1.13 10.79 16.47
CA TYR A 58 0.93 9.41 16.09
C TYR A 58 0.76 8.52 17.32
N LEU A 59 0.17 7.36 17.12
CA LEU A 59 0.07 6.30 18.12
C LEU A 59 1.06 5.20 17.76
N ALA A 60 1.86 4.77 18.73
CA ALA A 60 2.82 3.69 18.50
C ALA A 60 2.26 2.36 19.00
N TYR A 61 2.36 1.33 18.16
CA TYR A 61 1.97 -0.03 18.53
C TYR A 61 3.21 -0.90 18.78
N TYR A 62 3.34 -1.41 20.01
CA TYR A 62 4.53 -2.16 20.46
C TYR A 62 4.27 -3.64 20.71
N GLN A 63 3.01 -4.09 20.65
CA GLN A 63 2.58 -5.43 21.04
C GLN A 63 2.61 -6.42 19.88
N THR A 64 2.22 -7.67 20.11
CA THR A 64 2.17 -8.71 19.10
C THR A 64 0.90 -8.59 18.23
N PRO A 65 0.88 -9.15 17.01
CA PRO A 65 -0.31 -9.15 16.17
C PRO A 65 -1.55 -9.77 16.84
N LYS A 66 -1.38 -10.71 17.77
CA LYS A 66 -2.49 -11.35 18.51
C LYS A 66 -3.19 -10.38 19.48
N GLU A 67 -2.46 -9.42 20.00
CA GLU A 67 -2.97 -8.41 20.96
C GLU A 67 -3.62 -7.22 20.25
N PHE A 68 -3.44 -7.11 18.92
CA PHE A 68 -3.88 -5.96 18.14
C PHE A 68 -5.41 -5.71 18.18
N PRO A 69 -6.30 -6.72 18.12
CA PRO A 69 -7.74 -6.49 18.24
C PRO A 69 -8.16 -5.92 19.61
N GLY A 70 -7.48 -6.33 20.68
CA GLY A 70 -7.68 -5.76 22.02
C GLY A 70 -7.28 -4.30 22.09
N TRP A 71 -6.09 -3.97 21.56
CA TRP A 71 -5.60 -2.62 21.47
C TRP A 71 -6.51 -1.72 20.60
N LEU A 72 -7.00 -2.20 19.47
CA LEU A 72 -7.96 -1.45 18.63
C LEU A 72 -9.27 -1.15 19.38
N ARG A 73 -9.77 -2.11 20.17
CA ARG A 73 -10.97 -1.92 20.98
C ARG A 73 -10.78 -0.80 22.01
N ASP A 74 -9.65 -0.82 22.72
CA ASP A 74 -9.37 0.17 23.75
C ASP A 74 -9.10 1.54 23.13
N LEU A 75 -8.42 1.57 22.00
CA LEU A 75 -8.21 2.79 21.21
C LEU A 75 -9.52 3.38 20.69
N HIS A 76 -10.44 2.53 20.20
CA HIS A 76 -11.74 2.97 19.71
C HIS A 76 -12.58 3.59 20.83
N ARG A 77 -12.50 3.06 22.06
CA ARG A 77 -13.17 3.68 23.21
C ARG A 77 -12.65 5.08 23.53
N GLN A 78 -11.37 5.33 23.24
CA GLN A 78 -10.71 6.62 23.51
C GLN A 78 -10.93 7.64 22.39
N TYR A 79 -10.80 7.22 21.15
CA TYR A 79 -10.80 8.12 19.98
C TYR A 79 -12.09 8.08 19.16
N ASP A 80 -12.92 7.05 19.33
CA ASP A 80 -14.21 6.88 18.65
C ASP A 80 -14.08 7.05 17.12
N PHE A 81 -13.08 6.40 16.52
CA PHE A 81 -12.88 6.44 15.07
C PHE A 81 -13.93 5.61 14.33
N ASP A 82 -14.41 6.14 13.22
CA ASP A 82 -15.45 5.52 12.36
C ASP A 82 -14.89 4.86 11.10
N THR A 83 -13.63 5.13 10.78
CA THR A 83 -13.00 4.68 9.55
C THR A 83 -11.53 4.28 9.80
N ILE A 84 -11.16 3.10 9.31
CA ILE A 84 -9.77 2.62 9.30
C ILE A 84 -9.24 2.66 7.86
N LEU A 85 -8.05 3.24 7.66
CA LEU A 85 -7.33 3.25 6.39
C LEU A 85 -6.07 2.40 6.50
N CYS A 86 -5.76 1.62 5.46
CA CYS A 86 -4.49 0.90 5.35
C CYS A 86 -3.97 0.88 3.91
N PHE A 87 -2.68 0.58 3.71
CA PHE A 87 -2.11 0.34 2.39
C PHE A 87 -1.73 -1.13 2.26
N GLY A 88 -2.40 -1.85 1.33
CA GLY A 88 -2.35 -3.31 1.23
C GLY A 88 -3.06 -3.98 2.40
N ASP A 89 -4.09 -4.75 2.14
CA ASP A 89 -4.93 -5.38 3.18
C ASP A 89 -4.43 -6.77 3.63
N CYS A 90 -3.36 -7.27 3.00
CA CYS A 90 -2.82 -8.61 3.25
C CYS A 90 -1.81 -8.70 4.40
N ARG A 91 -1.33 -7.57 4.94
CA ARG A 91 -0.40 -7.57 6.08
C ARG A 91 -1.07 -8.13 7.34
N PRO A 92 -0.36 -8.86 8.21
CA PRO A 92 -0.96 -9.51 9.37
C PRO A 92 -1.82 -8.57 10.24
N LEU A 93 -1.29 -7.38 10.59
CA LEU A 93 -2.02 -6.40 11.39
C LEU A 93 -3.23 -5.82 10.64
N HIS A 94 -3.13 -5.62 9.32
CA HIS A 94 -4.24 -5.14 8.51
C HIS A 94 -5.36 -6.18 8.41
N LYS A 95 -5.03 -7.49 8.30
CA LYS A 95 -6.02 -8.57 8.34
C LYS A 95 -6.78 -8.58 9.66
N GLU A 96 -6.09 -8.42 10.77
CA GLU A 96 -6.74 -8.34 12.09
C GLU A 96 -7.61 -7.09 12.22
N ALA A 97 -7.12 -5.91 11.78
CA ALA A 97 -7.90 -4.68 11.75
C ALA A 97 -9.18 -4.82 10.92
N LYS A 98 -9.08 -5.43 9.74
CA LYS A 98 -10.21 -5.68 8.83
C LYS A 98 -11.29 -6.56 9.49
N ARG A 99 -10.86 -7.67 10.12
CA ARG A 99 -11.79 -8.56 10.85
C ARG A 99 -12.48 -7.83 12.00
N TRP A 100 -11.69 -7.09 12.79
CA TRP A 100 -12.19 -6.34 13.92
C TRP A 100 -13.16 -5.23 13.47
N ALA A 101 -12.82 -4.44 12.47
CA ALA A 101 -13.66 -3.39 11.90
C ALA A 101 -15.00 -3.94 11.43
N LYS A 102 -14.98 -5.06 10.67
CA LYS A 102 -16.20 -5.76 10.23
C LYS A 102 -17.10 -6.17 11.40
N SER A 103 -16.51 -6.66 12.50
CA SER A 103 -17.27 -7.08 13.69
C SER A 103 -17.90 -5.91 14.46
N LYS A 104 -17.44 -4.69 14.22
CA LYS A 104 -17.89 -3.46 14.89
C LYS A 104 -18.67 -2.53 13.99
N GLY A 105 -18.87 -2.87 12.71
CA GLY A 105 -19.52 -1.99 11.75
C GLY A 105 -18.71 -0.73 11.42
N ILE A 106 -17.39 -0.76 11.67
CA ILE A 106 -16.46 0.33 11.35
C ILE A 106 -16.01 0.16 9.90
N ARG A 107 -15.94 1.25 9.16
CA ARG A 107 -15.47 1.25 7.78
C ARG A 107 -14.00 0.88 7.70
N PHE A 108 -13.66 0.02 6.77
CA PHE A 108 -12.29 -0.37 6.46
C PHE A 108 -12.02 -0.11 4.99
N LEU A 109 -11.12 0.84 4.71
CA LEU A 109 -10.72 1.21 3.35
C LEU A 109 -9.26 0.82 3.14
N ALA A 110 -9.04 0.06 2.08
CA ALA A 110 -7.70 -0.36 1.67
C ALA A 110 -7.25 0.46 0.46
N PHE A 111 -6.05 1.01 0.57
CA PHE A 111 -5.33 1.63 -0.53
C PHE A 111 -4.39 0.62 -1.17
N GLU A 112 -4.15 0.76 -2.47
CA GLU A 112 -3.16 0.00 -3.22
C GLU A 112 -2.62 0.85 -4.36
N GLU A 113 -1.46 0.48 -4.90
CA GLU A 113 -0.96 1.10 -6.13
C GLU A 113 -1.97 0.94 -7.26
N GLY A 114 -2.26 2.02 -7.98
CA GLY A 114 -3.22 1.99 -9.09
C GLY A 114 -2.76 1.08 -10.24
N TYR A 115 -3.70 0.56 -11.00
CA TYR A 115 -3.42 -0.23 -12.19
C TYR A 115 -2.78 0.62 -13.29
N LEU A 116 -3.11 1.92 -13.36
CA LEU A 116 -2.49 2.89 -14.27
C LEU A 116 -1.49 3.74 -13.48
N ARG A 117 -0.22 3.37 -13.54
CA ARG A 117 0.87 4.03 -12.79
C ARG A 117 1.58 5.07 -13.65
N PRO A 118 2.03 6.17 -13.06
CA PRO A 118 2.06 6.53 -11.64
C PRO A 118 0.88 7.39 -11.16
N GLN A 119 -0.10 7.69 -12.01
CA GLN A 119 -1.08 8.74 -11.78
C GLN A 119 -2.25 8.34 -10.88
N PHE A 120 -2.50 7.04 -10.71
CA PHE A 120 -3.67 6.55 -10.01
C PHE A 120 -3.33 5.71 -8.78
N ILE A 121 -4.16 5.83 -7.78
CA ILE A 121 -4.16 5.00 -6.58
C ILE A 121 -5.53 4.34 -6.48
N THR A 122 -5.54 3.05 -6.19
CA THR A 122 -6.78 2.32 -5.91
C THR A 122 -7.16 2.52 -4.45
N VAL A 123 -8.45 2.76 -4.18
CA VAL A 123 -9.01 2.73 -2.84
C VAL A 123 -10.35 2.00 -2.88
N GLU A 124 -10.54 1.00 -2.03
CA GLU A 124 -11.76 0.20 -1.98
C GLU A 124 -12.18 -0.07 -0.54
N GLU A 125 -13.48 -0.13 -0.33
CA GLU A 125 -14.05 -0.55 0.95
C GLU A 125 -13.98 -2.08 1.07
N GLY A 126 -13.52 -2.55 2.21
CA GLY A 126 -13.45 -3.97 2.54
C GLY A 126 -12.22 -4.71 2.01
N GLY A 127 -11.46 -4.19 1.06
CA GLY A 127 -10.23 -4.79 0.56
C GLY A 127 -9.93 -4.52 -0.89
N VAL A 128 -8.74 -4.86 -1.35
CA VAL A 128 -8.22 -4.63 -2.71
C VAL A 128 -7.72 -5.93 -3.34
N ASN A 129 -7.40 -5.93 -4.62
CA ASN A 129 -6.86 -7.07 -5.37
C ASN A 129 -7.75 -8.32 -5.26
N ALA A 130 -7.27 -9.40 -4.64
CA ALA A 130 -8.03 -10.64 -4.45
C ALA A 130 -9.29 -10.45 -3.58
N TYR A 131 -9.30 -9.43 -2.74
CA TYR A 131 -10.42 -9.08 -1.84
C TYR A 131 -11.23 -7.89 -2.35
N SER A 132 -11.00 -7.46 -3.60
CA SER A 132 -11.78 -6.41 -4.24
C SER A 132 -13.26 -6.78 -4.32
N SER A 133 -14.12 -5.82 -4.04
CA SER A 133 -15.58 -5.93 -4.20
C SER A 133 -16.07 -5.60 -5.61
N LEU A 134 -15.17 -5.25 -6.53
CA LEU A 134 -15.51 -4.95 -7.91
C LEU A 134 -16.11 -6.18 -8.61
N PRO A 135 -17.16 -6.01 -9.40
CA PRO A 135 -17.77 -7.09 -10.16
C PRO A 135 -16.75 -7.79 -11.07
N ARG A 136 -16.79 -9.12 -11.11
CA ARG A 136 -15.91 -9.93 -11.99
C ARG A 136 -16.55 -10.24 -13.33
N ASP A 137 -17.79 -9.84 -13.54
CA ASP A 137 -18.52 -10.03 -14.78
C ASP A 137 -18.10 -8.98 -15.82
N PRO A 138 -17.52 -9.37 -16.96
CA PRO A 138 -17.14 -8.44 -18.03
C PRO A 138 -18.32 -7.64 -18.59
N ASP A 139 -19.53 -8.20 -18.58
CA ASP A 139 -20.71 -7.53 -19.13
C ASP A 139 -21.18 -6.35 -18.25
N PHE A 140 -20.84 -6.37 -16.94
CA PHE A 140 -21.01 -5.22 -16.09
C PHE A 140 -20.23 -4.01 -16.63
N TYR A 141 -18.97 -4.20 -17.01
CA TYR A 141 -18.10 -3.12 -17.47
C TYR A 141 -18.47 -2.63 -18.87
N ARG A 142 -18.95 -3.53 -19.75
CA ARG A 142 -19.40 -3.16 -21.09
C ARG A 142 -20.67 -2.29 -21.09
N LYS A 143 -21.45 -2.38 -20.03
CA LYS A 143 -22.70 -1.60 -19.83
C LYS A 143 -22.47 -0.28 -19.09
N LEU A 144 -21.25 -0.02 -18.62
CA LEU A 144 -20.95 1.27 -17.98
C LEU A 144 -20.99 2.37 -19.02
N PRO A 145 -21.54 3.54 -18.68
CA PRO A 145 -21.49 4.69 -19.56
C PRO A 145 -20.05 5.12 -19.80
N ASP A 146 -19.79 5.66 -21.00
CA ASP A 146 -18.49 6.28 -21.29
C ASP A 146 -18.21 7.39 -20.27
N MET A 147 -17.15 7.25 -19.55
CA MET A 147 -16.68 8.25 -18.59
C MET A 147 -15.69 9.19 -19.26
N PRO A 148 -15.81 10.50 -19.02
CA PRO A 148 -14.80 11.42 -19.53
C PRO A 148 -13.42 11.02 -19.00
N THR A 149 -12.42 11.00 -19.88
CA THR A 149 -11.05 10.74 -19.48
C THR A 149 -10.63 11.78 -18.43
N PRO A 150 -10.27 11.38 -17.22
CA PRO A 150 -9.87 12.33 -16.20
C PRO A 150 -8.63 13.10 -16.65
N HIS A 151 -8.61 14.39 -16.38
CA HIS A 151 -7.40 15.18 -16.59
C HIS A 151 -6.31 14.66 -15.63
N VAL A 152 -5.25 14.11 -16.20
CA VAL A 152 -4.15 13.52 -15.44
C VAL A 152 -2.91 14.39 -15.63
N GLU A 153 -2.40 14.91 -14.52
CA GLU A 153 -1.11 15.58 -14.54
C GLU A 153 -0.01 14.61 -15.00
N ASN A 154 0.90 15.09 -15.83
CA ASN A 154 1.98 14.26 -16.37
C ASN A 154 3.07 14.05 -15.31
N LEU A 155 2.77 13.26 -14.29
CA LEU A 155 3.67 12.95 -13.20
C LEU A 155 4.79 12.04 -13.71
N LYS A 156 6.00 12.58 -13.79
CA LYS A 156 7.18 11.76 -14.12
C LYS A 156 7.53 10.87 -12.92
N PRO A 157 7.52 9.53 -13.09
CA PRO A 157 7.89 8.62 -12.00
C PRO A 157 9.35 8.85 -11.61
N SER A 158 9.59 9.28 -10.39
CA SER A 158 10.97 9.45 -9.90
C SER A 158 11.43 8.18 -9.19
N THR A 159 12.10 7.31 -9.93
CA THR A 159 12.73 6.09 -9.36
C THR A 159 13.70 6.44 -8.22
N MET A 160 14.44 7.55 -8.33
CA MET A 160 15.39 7.98 -7.31
C MET A 160 14.68 8.39 -6.01
N LYS A 161 13.55 9.12 -6.08
CA LYS A 161 12.76 9.45 -4.88
C LYS A 161 12.24 8.18 -4.20
N ARG A 162 11.74 7.21 -4.96
CA ARG A 162 11.27 5.92 -4.42
C ARG A 162 12.38 5.15 -3.72
N ILE A 163 13.55 5.06 -4.34
CA ILE A 163 14.74 4.45 -3.74
C ILE A 163 15.11 5.17 -2.45
N GLY A 164 15.17 6.51 -2.47
CA GLY A 164 15.46 7.32 -1.29
C GLY A 164 14.48 7.07 -0.15
N HIS A 165 13.18 7.05 -0.43
CA HIS A 165 12.16 6.73 0.58
C HIS A 165 12.33 5.32 1.16
N ALA A 166 12.58 4.32 0.32
CA ALA A 166 12.79 2.96 0.78
C ALA A 166 14.08 2.84 1.63
N MET A 167 15.18 3.47 1.20
CA MET A 167 16.44 3.48 1.97
C MET A 167 16.24 4.08 3.37
N TRP A 168 15.63 5.26 3.45
CA TRP A 168 15.35 5.90 4.74
C TRP A 168 14.41 5.08 5.60
N TYR A 169 13.39 4.48 5.01
CA TYR A 169 12.46 3.62 5.72
C TYR A 169 13.18 2.43 6.40
N TYR A 170 14.01 1.70 5.65
CA TYR A 170 14.77 0.57 6.19
C TYR A 170 15.83 1.01 7.19
N LEU A 171 16.54 2.11 6.92
CA LEU A 171 17.55 2.64 7.83
C LEU A 171 16.95 3.04 9.17
N MET A 172 15.85 3.79 9.16
CA MET A 172 15.16 4.21 10.39
C MET A 172 14.49 3.02 11.09
N GLY A 173 13.93 2.07 10.34
CA GLY A 173 13.40 0.84 10.89
C GLY A 173 14.46 0.02 11.61
N TRP A 174 15.67 -0.06 11.06
CA TRP A 174 16.80 -0.71 11.71
C TRP A 174 17.32 0.09 12.92
N HIS A 175 17.43 1.41 12.81
CA HIS A 175 17.89 2.28 13.89
C HIS A 175 16.99 2.18 15.11
N TYR A 176 15.68 2.28 14.93
CA TYR A 176 14.69 2.22 16.01
C TYR A 176 14.18 0.80 16.30
N ARG A 177 14.84 -0.26 15.84
CA ARG A 177 14.37 -1.65 16.03
C ARG A 177 14.19 -2.05 17.49
N HIS A 178 14.94 -1.45 18.40
CA HIS A 178 14.87 -1.73 19.84
C HIS A 178 13.60 -1.15 20.48
N GLU A 179 13.01 -0.11 19.90
CA GLU A 179 11.75 0.45 20.37
C GLU A 179 10.55 -0.41 19.92
N PHE A 180 10.69 -1.14 18.81
CA PHE A 180 9.64 -2.00 18.24
C PHE A 180 10.05 -3.48 18.21
N PRO A 181 10.39 -4.11 19.33
CA PRO A 181 11.02 -5.43 19.35
C PRO A 181 10.07 -6.55 18.90
N ARG A 182 8.77 -6.34 18.96
CA ARG A 182 7.74 -7.32 18.59
C ARG A 182 7.20 -7.13 17.17
N TYR A 183 7.63 -6.07 16.47
CA TYR A 183 7.25 -5.84 15.08
C TYR A 183 7.88 -6.87 14.17
N ARG A 184 7.05 -7.49 13.33
CA ARG A 184 7.50 -8.38 12.26
C ARG A 184 7.07 -7.81 10.92
N HIS A 185 8.05 -7.40 10.13
CA HIS A 185 7.80 -6.95 8.78
C HIS A 185 7.46 -8.15 7.88
N HIS A 186 6.61 -7.95 6.88
CA HIS A 186 6.23 -8.99 5.91
C HIS A 186 7.39 -9.43 4.99
N LYS A 187 8.43 -8.62 4.87
CA LYS A 187 9.70 -8.92 4.20
C LYS A 187 10.84 -8.89 5.21
N SER A 188 12.03 -9.37 4.79
CA SER A 188 13.23 -9.23 5.62
C SER A 188 13.47 -7.74 5.93
N PHE A 189 13.55 -7.38 7.22
CA PHE A 189 13.76 -6.00 7.67
C PHE A 189 15.26 -5.73 7.91
N SER A 190 16.12 -6.24 7.00
CA SER A 190 17.55 -6.00 7.03
C SER A 190 17.96 -5.07 5.90
N PRO A 191 18.43 -3.84 6.20
CA PRO A 191 18.93 -2.90 5.19
C PRO A 191 20.01 -3.49 4.28
N TRP A 192 20.90 -4.28 4.86
CA TRP A 192 22.00 -4.93 4.14
C TRP A 192 21.53 -6.02 3.19
N TYR A 193 20.56 -6.82 3.61
CA TYR A 193 19.96 -7.83 2.74
C TYR A 193 19.22 -7.18 1.57
N GLU A 194 18.43 -6.17 1.83
CA GLU A 194 17.70 -5.42 0.79
C GLU A 194 18.66 -4.72 -0.17
N ALA A 195 19.69 -4.04 0.34
CA ALA A 195 20.71 -3.40 -0.49
C ALA A 195 21.40 -4.42 -1.41
N ARG A 196 21.78 -5.61 -0.88
CA ARG A 196 22.35 -6.69 -1.69
C ARG A 196 21.40 -7.17 -2.77
N CYS A 197 20.11 -7.33 -2.44
CA CYS A 197 19.08 -7.73 -3.42
C CYS A 197 18.94 -6.69 -4.53
N TRP A 198 18.95 -5.40 -4.20
CA TRP A 198 18.85 -4.31 -5.18
C TRP A 198 20.08 -4.22 -6.09
N VAL A 199 21.27 -4.31 -5.52
CA VAL A 199 22.51 -4.33 -6.30
C VAL A 199 22.50 -5.53 -7.26
N ARG A 200 22.17 -6.74 -6.76
CA ARG A 200 22.06 -7.94 -7.60
C ARG A 200 21.03 -7.79 -8.71
N ALA A 201 19.85 -7.24 -8.40
CA ALA A 201 18.78 -7.00 -9.37
C ALA A 201 19.22 -6.00 -10.45
N TYR A 202 19.92 -4.92 -10.05
CA TYR A 202 20.47 -3.95 -10.97
C TYR A 202 21.46 -4.59 -11.95
N TRP A 203 22.46 -5.35 -11.43
CA TRP A 203 23.44 -6.03 -12.27
C TRP A 203 22.81 -7.04 -13.22
N ARG A 204 21.87 -7.83 -12.74
CA ARG A 204 21.12 -8.76 -13.60
C ARG A 204 20.37 -8.02 -14.71
N LYS A 205 19.74 -6.89 -14.39
CA LYS A 205 19.07 -6.06 -15.39
C LYS A 205 20.03 -5.55 -16.46
N GLN A 206 21.24 -5.10 -16.10
CA GLN A 206 22.23 -4.67 -17.08
C GLN A 206 22.73 -5.86 -17.92
N LEU A 207 23.02 -6.99 -17.28
CA LEU A 207 23.42 -8.22 -18.00
C LEU A 207 22.35 -8.64 -19.02
N TYR A 208 21.09 -8.65 -18.64
CA TYR A 208 19.99 -9.04 -19.55
C TYR A 208 19.78 -8.06 -20.70
N LYS A 209 20.02 -6.76 -20.49
CA LYS A 209 20.00 -5.79 -21.60
C LYS A 209 21.01 -6.14 -22.69
N VAL A 210 22.16 -6.69 -22.34
CA VAL A 210 23.19 -7.07 -23.29
C VAL A 210 22.92 -8.46 -23.87
N THR A 211 22.74 -9.47 -23.00
CA THR A 211 22.62 -10.87 -23.42
C THR A 211 21.31 -11.19 -24.13
N GLN A 212 20.25 -10.48 -23.78
CA GLN A 212 18.90 -10.72 -24.30
C GLN A 212 18.43 -9.63 -25.28
N ARG A 213 19.32 -8.77 -25.75
CA ARG A 213 18.96 -7.65 -26.64
C ARG A 213 18.23 -8.07 -27.92
N LYS A 214 18.46 -9.30 -28.39
CA LYS A 214 17.83 -9.85 -29.62
C LYS A 214 16.54 -10.61 -29.32
N VAL A 215 16.22 -10.92 -28.06
CA VAL A 215 15.07 -11.76 -27.69
C VAL A 215 13.75 -11.08 -28.04
N LEU A 216 13.57 -9.81 -27.66
CA LEU A 216 12.33 -9.08 -27.93
C LEU A 216 12.10 -8.86 -29.44
N PRO A 217 13.09 -8.36 -30.22
CA PRO A 217 12.93 -8.29 -31.69
C PRO A 217 12.60 -9.64 -32.33
N ARG A 218 13.22 -10.72 -31.86
CA ARG A 218 12.92 -12.07 -32.38
C ARG A 218 11.48 -12.49 -32.06
N LEU A 219 11.00 -12.27 -30.84
CA LEU A 219 9.62 -12.55 -30.46
C LEU A 219 8.61 -11.77 -31.31
N MET A 220 8.88 -10.48 -31.55
CA MET A 220 7.96 -9.59 -32.27
C MET A 220 7.98 -9.81 -33.80
N ASN A 221 9.11 -10.21 -34.37
CA ASN A 221 9.27 -10.30 -35.85
C ASN A 221 9.28 -11.73 -36.38
N GLU A 222 9.99 -12.67 -35.70
CA GLU A 222 10.16 -14.03 -36.20
C GLU A 222 9.14 -15.01 -35.60
N LEU A 223 8.73 -14.78 -34.34
CA LEU A 223 7.87 -15.68 -33.60
C LEU A 223 6.50 -15.06 -33.30
N ASP A 224 6.09 -14.04 -34.04
CA ASP A 224 4.78 -13.43 -33.85
C ASP A 224 3.68 -14.51 -33.88
N GLN A 225 2.80 -14.50 -32.85
CA GLN A 225 1.75 -15.47 -32.61
C GLN A 225 2.21 -16.94 -32.48
N ARG A 226 3.53 -17.19 -32.34
CA ARG A 226 4.11 -18.54 -32.19
C ARG A 226 4.80 -18.77 -30.86
N TYR A 227 4.41 -18.07 -29.83
CA TYR A 227 4.94 -18.25 -28.45
C TYR A 227 3.84 -18.21 -27.41
N TYR A 228 4.11 -18.84 -26.28
CA TYR A 228 3.26 -18.74 -25.11
C TYR A 228 3.89 -17.78 -24.10
N LEU A 229 3.12 -16.81 -23.62
CA LEU A 229 3.55 -15.90 -22.57
C LEU A 229 3.03 -16.40 -21.22
N ALA A 230 3.94 -16.87 -20.36
CA ALA A 230 3.62 -17.17 -18.96
C ALA A 230 4.02 -15.99 -18.08
N VAL A 231 3.04 -15.27 -17.57
CA VAL A 231 3.28 -14.17 -16.63
C VAL A 231 3.46 -14.74 -15.23
N LEU A 232 4.66 -14.58 -14.68
CA LEU A 232 4.98 -15.05 -13.32
C LEU A 232 4.76 -13.94 -12.29
N GLN A 233 4.13 -14.31 -11.21
CA GLN A 233 4.01 -13.46 -10.03
C GLN A 233 5.29 -13.51 -9.20
N VAL A 234 5.55 -12.45 -8.41
CA VAL A 234 6.67 -12.45 -7.45
C VAL A 234 6.42 -13.52 -6.40
N TYR A 235 7.38 -14.43 -6.19
CA TYR A 235 7.20 -15.65 -5.39
C TYR A 235 6.80 -15.41 -3.92
N ASN A 236 7.09 -14.23 -3.36
CA ASN A 236 6.74 -13.85 -2.00
C ASN A 236 5.71 -12.71 -1.93
N ASP A 237 4.90 -12.58 -2.97
CA ASP A 237 3.79 -11.63 -2.98
C ASP A 237 2.71 -12.13 -2.00
N SER A 238 2.27 -11.25 -1.12
CA SER A 238 1.25 -11.55 -0.10
C SER A 238 -0.17 -11.23 -0.55
N GLN A 239 -0.34 -10.84 -1.81
CA GLN A 239 -1.62 -10.43 -2.39
C GLN A 239 -2.49 -11.60 -2.81
#